data_cf2a5cb86cc21fdc778a022779622ffd
#
_entry.id   cf2a5cb86cc21fdc778a022779622ffd
#
_cell.length_a   1.000
_cell.length_b   1.000
_cell.length_c   1.000
_cell.angle_alpha   90.00
_cell.angle_beta   90.00
_cell.angle_gamma   90.00
#
_symmetry.space_group_name_H-M   'P 1'
#
loop_
_entity.id
_entity.type
_entity.pdbx_description
1 polymer ?
#
loop_
_entity_poly.entity_id
_entity_poly.type
_entity_poly.pdbx_seq_one_letter_code
_entity_poly.pdbx_strand_id
1 'polypeptide(L)'
;MKQIILIVLFIASVFSFRVNALTAEQAFVSAPESVFPLLNKNTRLDMIDYFNSGSATPSRNKLSGNSRVTAIKTNILQFAMSASSTCQIAILNLKNGKEIIALIETVLAPEVDSKISFYTTEWVPTEERYFVEPELKDWLTSAGKKNIKEIEALVPLMLVGYEYDAVNEELMLKNNIKSMLSEDVYESVASYFKQQLKYSWTGKQFKLIK
;
A
#
# COMPACT_ATOMS: atom_id res chain seq x y z
N MET A 1 42.12 -46.98 42.21
CA MET A 1 42.18 -45.83 41.24
C MET A 1 40.81 -45.57 40.74
N LYS A 2 40.17 -44.48 41.23
CA LYS A 2 38.82 -44.08 40.84
C LYS A 2 38.96 -43.09 39.69
N GLN A 3 38.46 -43.46 38.50
CA GLN A 3 38.34 -42.50 37.37
C GLN A 3 37.11 -41.61 37.59
N ILE A 4 37.37 -40.35 37.70
CA ILE A 4 36.32 -39.32 37.73
C ILE A 4 36.02 -38.95 36.28
N ILE A 5 34.84 -39.34 35.79
CA ILE A 5 34.34 -38.93 34.48
C ILE A 5 33.68 -37.54 34.65
N LEU A 6 34.35 -36.52 34.12
CA LEU A 6 33.83 -35.13 34.08
C LEU A 6 32.88 -35.02 32.90
N ILE A 7 31.56 -35.03 33.16
CA ILE A 7 30.56 -34.74 32.14
C ILE A 7 30.44 -33.24 32.06
N VAL A 8 31.02 -32.64 31.01
CA VAL A 8 30.81 -31.25 30.65
C VAL A 8 29.48 -31.16 29.92
N LEU A 9 28.43 -30.70 30.61
CA LEU A 9 27.16 -30.36 30.00
C LEU A 9 27.33 -29.03 29.24
N PHE A 10 27.44 -29.11 27.92
CA PHE A 10 27.42 -27.97 27.01
C PHE A 10 25.96 -27.51 26.90
N ILE A 11 25.55 -26.53 27.73
CA ILE A 11 24.26 -25.86 27.59
C ILE A 11 24.39 -24.93 26.40
N ALA A 12 24.03 -25.43 25.23
CA ALA A 12 23.78 -24.57 24.06
C ALA A 12 22.54 -23.73 24.34
N SER A 13 22.75 -22.54 24.89
CA SER A 13 21.68 -21.51 24.95
C SER A 13 21.31 -21.14 23.53
N VAL A 14 20.23 -21.75 23.03
CA VAL A 14 19.60 -21.31 21.78
C VAL A 14 19.01 -19.92 22.03
N PHE A 15 19.79 -18.91 21.75
CA PHE A 15 19.28 -17.56 21.62
C PHE A 15 18.32 -17.54 20.43
N SER A 16 17.05 -17.78 20.70
CA SER A 16 15.98 -17.49 19.74
C SER A 16 15.95 -15.98 19.56
N PHE A 17 16.65 -15.48 18.56
CA PHE A 17 16.42 -14.13 18.08
C PHE A 17 14.96 -14.08 17.63
N ARG A 18 14.10 -13.52 18.45
CA ARG A 18 12.77 -13.11 18.01
C ARG A 18 13.00 -11.95 17.04
N VAL A 19 13.03 -12.25 15.76
CA VAL A 19 12.88 -11.21 14.75
C VAL A 19 11.47 -10.64 14.99
N ASN A 20 11.40 -9.47 15.60
CA ASN A 20 10.13 -8.79 15.73
C ASN A 20 9.66 -8.47 14.31
N ALA A 21 8.44 -8.89 13.98
CA ALA A 21 7.81 -8.52 12.71
C ALA A 21 7.84 -6.99 12.55
N LEU A 22 8.14 -6.53 11.34
CA LEU A 22 8.17 -5.11 11.03
C LEU A 22 6.76 -4.53 11.17
N THR A 23 6.60 -3.43 11.92
CA THR A 23 5.34 -2.71 11.93
C THR A 23 5.33 -1.63 10.83
N ALA A 24 4.12 -1.25 10.37
CA ALA A 24 3.99 -0.17 9.39
C ALA A 24 4.48 1.19 9.95
N GLU A 25 4.37 1.38 11.27
CA GLU A 25 4.91 2.55 11.98
C GLU A 25 6.45 2.57 11.93
N GLN A 26 7.09 1.43 12.22
CA GLN A 26 8.54 1.31 12.10
C GLN A 26 9.02 1.52 10.66
N ALA A 27 8.30 0.96 9.69
CA ALA A 27 8.58 1.16 8.28
C ALA A 27 8.47 2.65 7.91
N PHE A 28 7.42 3.36 8.36
CA PHE A 28 7.25 4.79 8.10
C PHE A 28 8.41 5.62 8.67
N VAL A 29 8.83 5.36 9.91
CA VAL A 29 9.92 6.10 10.56
C VAL A 29 11.27 5.81 9.90
N SER A 30 11.52 4.55 9.51
CA SER A 30 12.80 4.12 8.91
C SER A 30 12.95 4.49 7.42
N ALA A 31 11.86 4.88 6.75
CA ALA A 31 11.91 5.21 5.33
C ALA A 31 12.96 6.28 5.01
N PRO A 32 13.75 6.13 3.94
CA PRO A 32 14.66 7.17 3.50
C PRO A 32 13.89 8.40 2.98
N GLU A 33 14.51 9.57 3.04
CA GLU A 33 13.86 10.81 2.56
C GLU A 33 13.58 10.80 1.06
N SER A 34 14.25 9.97 0.29
CA SER A 34 13.96 9.76 -1.14
C SER A 34 12.58 9.16 -1.39
N VAL A 35 12.03 8.38 -0.44
CA VAL A 35 10.68 7.82 -0.52
C VAL A 35 9.64 8.87 -0.11
N PHE A 36 9.91 9.64 0.94
CA PHE A 36 9.03 10.71 1.41
C PHE A 36 9.75 12.06 1.43
N PRO A 37 9.98 12.69 0.26
CA PRO A 37 10.85 13.87 0.17
C PRO A 37 10.33 15.09 0.92
N LEU A 38 9.05 15.16 1.22
CA LEU A 38 8.44 16.23 2.00
C LEU A 38 8.54 16.03 3.52
N LEU A 39 8.87 14.81 3.98
CA LEU A 39 8.83 14.41 5.39
C LEU A 39 10.20 13.92 5.85
N ASN A 40 10.94 14.74 6.60
CA ASN A 40 12.12 14.23 7.29
C ASN A 40 11.72 13.30 8.45
N LYS A 41 12.70 12.60 9.03
CA LYS A 41 12.45 11.62 10.10
C LYS A 41 11.75 12.25 11.32
N ASN A 42 12.14 13.45 11.74
CA ASN A 42 11.53 14.12 12.90
C ASN A 42 10.07 14.46 12.63
N THR A 43 9.77 15.00 11.43
CA THR A 43 8.36 15.26 11.04
C THR A 43 7.52 13.99 11.10
N ARG A 44 8.06 12.84 10.66
CA ARG A 44 7.34 11.55 10.71
C ARG A 44 7.10 11.07 12.14
N LEU A 45 8.06 11.26 13.04
CA LEU A 45 7.89 10.97 14.46
C LEU A 45 6.82 11.88 15.09
N ASP A 46 6.87 13.19 14.82
CA ASP A 46 5.86 14.14 15.29
C ASP A 46 4.44 13.75 14.80
N MET A 47 4.32 13.31 13.53
CA MET A 47 3.03 12.86 12.98
C MET A 47 2.46 11.65 13.73
N ILE A 48 3.31 10.70 14.13
CA ILE A 48 2.93 9.53 14.92
C ILE A 48 2.54 9.95 16.34
N ASP A 49 3.35 10.78 16.99
CA ASP A 49 3.10 11.25 18.36
C ASP A 49 1.79 12.04 18.43
N TYR A 50 1.51 12.92 17.47
CA TYR A 50 0.24 13.64 17.39
C TYR A 50 -0.95 12.71 17.19
N PHE A 51 -0.83 11.72 16.33
CA PHE A 51 -1.89 10.73 16.14
C PHE A 51 -2.15 9.93 17.42
N ASN A 52 -1.11 9.43 18.07
CA ASN A 52 -1.22 8.61 19.29
C ASN A 52 -1.74 9.41 20.49
N SER A 53 -1.44 10.71 20.55
CA SER A 53 -1.97 11.62 21.59
C SER A 53 -3.40 12.11 21.29
N GLY A 54 -3.99 11.72 20.17
CA GLY A 54 -5.31 12.22 19.74
C GLY A 54 -5.31 13.69 19.32
N SER A 55 -4.14 14.28 19.05
CA SER A 55 -4.03 15.65 18.61
C SER A 55 -4.51 15.82 17.17
N ALA A 56 -5.35 16.83 16.93
CA ALA A 56 -5.75 17.22 15.58
C ALA A 56 -4.68 18.07 14.85
N THR A 57 -3.60 18.45 15.54
CA THR A 57 -2.56 19.33 14.99
C THR A 57 -1.78 18.61 13.89
N PRO A 58 -1.72 19.15 12.66
CA PRO A 58 -0.89 18.57 11.61
C PRO A 58 0.58 18.97 11.80
N SER A 59 1.49 18.12 11.32
CA SER A 59 2.90 18.45 11.21
C SER A 59 3.17 19.26 9.95
N ARG A 60 4.09 20.21 10.02
CA ARG A 60 4.55 20.98 8.85
C ARG A 60 5.52 20.16 8.02
N ASN A 61 5.26 20.06 6.72
CA ASN A 61 6.19 19.45 5.78
C ASN A 61 7.17 20.47 5.17
N LYS A 62 8.14 20.00 4.36
CA LYS A 62 9.20 20.87 3.78
C LYS A 62 8.66 21.99 2.86
N LEU A 63 7.46 21.87 2.36
CA LEU A 63 6.79 22.91 1.54
C LEU A 63 5.83 23.78 2.37
N SER A 64 5.97 23.77 3.70
CA SER A 64 5.09 24.49 4.63
C SER A 64 3.61 24.05 4.56
N GLY A 65 3.32 22.94 3.87
CA GLY A 65 2.02 22.31 3.88
C GLY A 65 1.79 21.48 5.16
N ASN A 66 0.58 20.95 5.30
CA ASN A 66 0.17 20.15 6.43
C ASN A 66 0.20 18.66 6.07
N SER A 67 0.83 17.87 6.94
CA SER A 67 0.85 16.39 6.85
C SER A 67 0.38 15.79 8.17
N ARG A 68 -0.30 14.66 8.13
CA ARG A 68 -0.78 13.99 9.33
C ARG A 68 -0.99 12.50 9.10
N VAL A 69 -0.76 11.69 10.13
CA VAL A 69 -1.21 10.30 10.15
C VAL A 69 -2.73 10.28 10.32
N THR A 70 -3.39 9.40 9.57
CA THR A 70 -4.86 9.23 9.59
C THR A 70 -5.30 7.89 10.15
N ALA A 71 -4.44 6.86 10.08
CA ALA A 71 -4.70 5.57 10.70
C ALA A 71 -3.38 4.84 11.00
N ILE A 72 -3.34 4.12 12.13
CA ILE A 72 -2.27 3.17 12.48
C ILE A 72 -2.90 1.87 12.92
N LYS A 73 -2.43 0.77 12.33
CA LYS A 73 -2.65 -0.62 12.75
C LYS A 73 -1.30 -1.33 12.66
N THR A 74 -1.16 -2.52 13.20
CA THR A 74 0.13 -3.23 13.27
C THR A 74 0.86 -3.28 11.91
N ASN A 75 0.14 -3.62 10.86
CA ASN A 75 0.69 -3.81 9.51
C ASN A 75 0.23 -2.76 8.49
N ILE A 76 -0.51 -1.73 8.92
CA ILE A 76 -0.95 -0.61 8.07
C ILE A 76 -0.71 0.73 8.78
N LEU A 77 -0.18 1.69 8.00
CA LEU A 77 -0.17 3.10 8.37
C LEU A 77 -0.66 3.93 7.19
N GLN A 78 -1.65 4.79 7.44
CA GLN A 78 -2.18 5.74 6.45
C GLN A 78 -1.87 7.16 6.88
N PHE A 79 -1.52 8.01 5.92
CA PHE A 79 -1.25 9.41 6.20
C PHE A 79 -1.55 10.32 5.00
N ALA A 80 -1.97 11.53 5.29
CA ALA A 80 -2.01 12.61 4.33
C ALA A 80 -0.62 13.24 4.22
N MET A 81 -0.02 13.18 3.04
CA MET A 81 1.24 13.85 2.72
C MET A 81 1.01 15.36 2.53
N SER A 82 -0.13 15.71 1.95
CA SER A 82 -0.58 17.07 1.69
C SER A 82 -2.11 17.12 1.60
N ALA A 83 -2.68 18.27 1.28
CA ALA A 83 -4.12 18.38 1.01
C ALA A 83 -4.57 17.60 -0.25
N SER A 84 -3.64 17.33 -1.18
CA SER A 84 -3.93 16.70 -2.46
C SER A 84 -3.28 15.33 -2.64
N SER A 85 -2.69 14.75 -1.60
CA SER A 85 -2.06 13.42 -1.69
C SER A 85 -2.10 12.67 -0.37
N THR A 86 -2.35 11.37 -0.47
CA THR A 86 -2.33 10.43 0.66
C THR A 86 -1.41 9.26 0.35
N CYS A 87 -0.96 8.59 1.39
CA CYS A 87 -0.17 7.37 1.29
C CYS A 87 -0.70 6.32 2.26
N GLN A 88 -0.58 5.05 1.85
CA GLN A 88 -0.79 3.90 2.71
C GLN A 88 0.45 3.00 2.63
N ILE A 89 1.04 2.70 3.78
CA ILE A 89 2.08 1.68 3.93
C ILE A 89 1.39 0.41 4.42
N ALA A 90 1.67 -0.72 3.79
CA ALA A 90 1.24 -2.03 4.26
C ALA A 90 2.43 -2.99 4.33
N ILE A 91 2.51 -3.76 5.43
CA ILE A 91 3.50 -4.84 5.56
C ILE A 91 2.82 -6.13 5.11
N LEU A 92 3.39 -6.76 4.09
CA LEU A 92 2.87 -7.98 3.49
C LEU A 92 3.80 -9.16 3.81
N ASN A 93 3.21 -10.27 4.28
CA ASN A 93 3.94 -11.49 4.56
C ASN A 93 4.10 -12.34 3.30
N LEU A 94 5.33 -12.76 3.00
CA LEU A 94 5.63 -13.71 1.94
C LEU A 94 5.55 -15.15 2.48
N LYS A 95 5.25 -16.11 1.60
CA LYS A 95 5.19 -17.55 1.97
C LYS A 95 6.49 -18.10 2.53
N ASN A 96 7.63 -17.50 2.23
CA ASN A 96 8.95 -17.86 2.74
C ASN A 96 9.27 -17.28 4.12
N GLY A 97 8.30 -16.64 4.78
CA GLY A 97 8.45 -16.01 6.09
C GLY A 97 9.14 -14.64 6.08
N LYS A 98 9.51 -14.11 4.90
CA LYS A 98 9.99 -12.73 4.77
C LYS A 98 8.82 -11.76 4.67
N GLU A 99 9.12 -10.49 4.91
CA GLU A 99 8.17 -9.38 4.78
C GLU A 99 8.62 -8.43 3.67
N ILE A 100 7.65 -7.76 3.07
CA ILE A 100 7.86 -6.68 2.13
C ILE A 100 6.96 -5.50 2.49
N ILE A 101 7.35 -4.31 2.05
CA ILE A 101 6.57 -3.09 2.18
C ILE A 101 5.85 -2.84 0.87
N ALA A 102 4.53 -2.70 0.92
CA ALA A 102 3.72 -2.13 -0.16
C ALA A 102 3.42 -0.68 0.18
N LEU A 103 3.75 0.24 -0.73
CA LEU A 103 3.45 1.66 -0.63
C LEU A 103 2.43 2.01 -1.70
N ILE A 104 1.23 2.40 -1.27
CA ILE A 104 0.20 2.97 -2.13
C ILE A 104 0.27 4.49 -1.99
N GLU A 105 0.48 5.18 -3.11
CA GLU A 105 0.48 6.63 -3.18
C GLU A 105 -0.73 7.07 -4.01
N THR A 106 -1.54 7.96 -3.47
CA THR A 106 -2.77 8.44 -4.11
C THR A 106 -2.72 9.95 -4.24
N VAL A 107 -2.90 10.45 -5.47
CA VAL A 107 -3.22 11.84 -5.73
C VAL A 107 -4.74 12.03 -5.62
N LEU A 108 -5.18 13.17 -5.08
CA LEU A 108 -6.60 13.49 -4.86
C LEU A 108 -7.09 14.61 -5.78
N ALA A 109 -6.18 15.27 -6.49
CA ALA A 109 -6.50 16.41 -7.35
C ALA A 109 -5.61 16.41 -8.61
N PRO A 110 -6.14 16.74 -9.80
CA PRO A 110 -7.55 17.12 -10.02
C PRO A 110 -8.53 15.96 -9.80
N GLU A 111 -8.08 14.69 -9.98
CA GLU A 111 -8.89 13.50 -9.83
C GLU A 111 -8.11 12.42 -9.06
N VAL A 112 -8.83 11.47 -8.47
CA VAL A 112 -8.23 10.41 -7.66
C VAL A 112 -7.58 9.37 -8.55
N ASP A 113 -6.28 9.23 -8.38
CA ASP A 113 -5.49 8.17 -9.03
C ASP A 113 -4.40 7.65 -8.09
N SER A 114 -4.06 6.38 -8.20
CA SER A 114 -3.13 5.70 -7.29
C SER A 114 -2.13 4.86 -8.04
N LYS A 115 -0.95 4.73 -7.42
CA LYS A 115 0.05 3.72 -7.79
C LYS A 115 0.45 2.91 -6.57
N ILE A 116 0.92 1.69 -6.80
CA ILE A 116 1.48 0.83 -5.77
C ILE A 116 2.92 0.47 -6.12
N SER A 117 3.80 0.56 -5.13
CA SER A 117 5.22 0.20 -5.25
C SER A 117 5.59 -0.76 -4.13
N PHE A 118 6.59 -1.63 -4.39
CA PHE A 118 7.00 -2.64 -3.43
C PHE A 118 8.49 -2.49 -3.10
N TYR A 119 8.81 -2.66 -1.82
CA TYR A 119 10.15 -2.51 -1.28
C TYR A 119 10.47 -3.67 -0.33
N THR A 120 11.76 -3.93 -0.16
CA THR A 120 12.24 -4.74 0.96
C THR A 120 11.98 -4.01 2.29
N THR A 121 12.19 -4.68 3.41
CA THR A 121 12.11 -4.08 4.75
C THR A 121 13.10 -2.93 4.98
N GLU A 122 14.14 -2.84 4.14
CA GLU A 122 15.15 -1.77 4.12
C GLU A 122 14.84 -0.66 3.08
N TRP A 123 13.63 -0.64 2.53
CA TRP A 123 13.20 0.33 1.52
C TRP A 123 13.98 0.28 0.19
N VAL A 124 14.55 -0.87 -0.14
CA VAL A 124 15.11 -1.11 -1.47
C VAL A 124 13.99 -1.54 -2.41
N PRO A 125 13.80 -0.89 -3.58
CA PRO A 125 12.79 -1.31 -4.55
C PRO A 125 12.98 -2.79 -4.92
N THR A 126 11.89 -3.55 -5.01
CA THR A 126 11.94 -4.96 -5.41
C THR A 126 11.93 -5.09 -6.94
N GLU A 127 12.64 -6.07 -7.47
CA GLU A 127 12.54 -6.45 -8.89
C GLU A 127 11.36 -7.39 -9.15
N GLU A 128 10.83 -8.02 -8.11
CA GLU A 128 9.74 -8.97 -8.19
C GLU A 128 8.41 -8.25 -8.45
N ARG A 129 7.61 -8.82 -9.35
CA ARG A 129 6.30 -8.28 -9.71
C ARG A 129 5.22 -8.87 -8.82
N TYR A 130 4.88 -8.18 -7.75
CA TYR A 130 3.85 -8.60 -6.79
C TYR A 130 2.42 -8.23 -7.20
N PHE A 131 2.28 -7.27 -8.10
CA PHE A 131 1.00 -6.84 -8.65
C PHE A 131 1.13 -6.54 -10.14
N VAL A 132 0.09 -6.90 -10.89
CA VAL A 132 -0.07 -6.56 -12.31
C VAL A 132 -1.29 -5.66 -12.40
N GLU A 133 -1.07 -4.43 -12.86
CA GLU A 133 -2.15 -3.49 -13.08
C GLU A 133 -3.18 -4.05 -14.07
N PRO A 134 -4.47 -3.87 -13.77
CA PRO A 134 -5.53 -4.32 -14.68
C PRO A 134 -5.53 -3.50 -15.96
N GLU A 135 -5.69 -4.19 -17.09
CA GLU A 135 -5.95 -3.54 -18.38
C GLU A 135 -7.42 -3.11 -18.48
N LEU A 136 -7.75 -2.24 -19.44
CA LEU A 136 -9.14 -1.81 -19.68
C LEU A 136 -10.12 -2.97 -19.72
N LYS A 137 -9.77 -4.07 -20.41
CA LYS A 137 -10.62 -5.27 -20.54
C LYS A 137 -11.03 -5.91 -19.21
N ASP A 138 -10.21 -5.75 -18.14
CA ASP A 138 -10.47 -6.33 -16.83
C ASP A 138 -11.55 -5.55 -16.07
N TRP A 139 -11.67 -4.27 -16.40
CA TRP A 139 -12.70 -3.38 -15.88
C TRP A 139 -14.05 -3.55 -16.57
N LEU A 140 -14.10 -4.19 -17.74
CA LEU A 140 -15.32 -4.31 -18.51
C LEU A 140 -16.20 -5.48 -18.05
N THR A 141 -17.51 -5.22 -18.05
CA THR A 141 -18.55 -6.26 -17.98
C THR A 141 -18.54 -7.12 -19.27
N SER A 142 -19.31 -8.19 -19.29
CA SER A 142 -19.44 -9.02 -20.50
C SER A 142 -20.00 -8.23 -21.70
N ALA A 143 -20.88 -7.25 -21.45
CA ALA A 143 -21.40 -6.35 -22.47
C ALA A 143 -20.32 -5.37 -22.95
N GLY A 144 -19.56 -4.77 -22.01
CA GLY A 144 -18.47 -3.86 -22.32
C GLY A 144 -17.38 -4.50 -23.17
N LYS A 145 -17.01 -5.76 -22.89
CA LYS A 145 -16.01 -6.49 -23.69
C LYS A 145 -16.39 -6.66 -25.17
N LYS A 146 -17.68 -6.70 -25.48
CA LYS A 146 -18.16 -6.75 -26.87
C LYS A 146 -18.01 -5.42 -27.60
N ASN A 147 -17.98 -4.32 -26.85
CA ASN A 147 -17.90 -2.95 -27.35
C ASN A 147 -16.54 -2.28 -27.06
N ILE A 148 -15.49 -3.07 -26.79
CA ILE A 148 -14.21 -2.58 -26.29
C ILE A 148 -13.60 -1.48 -27.18
N LYS A 149 -13.67 -1.60 -28.50
CA LYS A 149 -13.10 -0.61 -29.43
C LYS A 149 -13.76 0.76 -29.34
N GLU A 150 -15.08 0.79 -29.14
CA GLU A 150 -15.82 2.01 -28.94
C GLU A 150 -15.50 2.64 -27.57
N ILE A 151 -15.41 1.79 -26.53
CA ILE A 151 -15.06 2.23 -25.18
C ILE A 151 -13.63 2.77 -25.14
N GLU A 152 -12.65 2.16 -25.79
CA GLU A 152 -11.28 2.65 -25.89
C GLU A 152 -11.19 4.06 -26.52
N ALA A 153 -12.07 4.35 -27.50
CA ALA A 153 -12.11 5.67 -28.10
C ALA A 153 -12.71 6.75 -27.18
N LEU A 154 -13.64 6.36 -26.29
CA LEU A 154 -14.32 7.27 -25.36
C LEU A 154 -13.58 7.41 -24.03
N VAL A 155 -12.86 6.36 -23.59
CA VAL A 155 -12.15 6.29 -22.31
C VAL A 155 -10.67 5.97 -22.56
N PRO A 156 -9.88 6.99 -22.91
CA PRO A 156 -8.46 6.79 -23.29
C PRO A 156 -7.56 6.48 -22.09
N LEU A 157 -8.01 6.75 -20.86
CA LEU A 157 -7.26 6.59 -19.62
C LEU A 157 -8.17 6.07 -18.52
N MET A 158 -7.65 5.15 -17.70
CA MET A 158 -8.29 4.72 -16.46
C MET A 158 -7.69 5.47 -15.29
N LEU A 159 -8.53 6.10 -14.47
CA LEU A 159 -8.15 6.64 -13.15
C LEU A 159 -8.64 5.69 -12.07
N VAL A 160 -7.73 5.26 -11.21
CA VAL A 160 -8.01 4.16 -10.28
C VAL A 160 -7.48 4.47 -8.88
N GLY A 161 -8.36 4.55 -7.90
CA GLY A 161 -7.99 4.64 -6.50
C GLY A 161 -7.68 3.24 -5.94
N TYR A 162 -6.57 3.09 -5.20
CA TYR A 162 -6.16 1.84 -4.56
C TYR A 162 -6.29 1.96 -3.05
N GLU A 163 -6.72 0.86 -2.40
CA GLU A 163 -6.75 0.72 -0.95
C GLU A 163 -6.49 -0.74 -0.58
N TYR A 164 -5.55 -0.97 0.35
CA TYR A 164 -5.31 -2.30 0.90
C TYR A 164 -6.01 -2.46 2.23
N ASP A 165 -6.83 -3.50 2.33
CA ASP A 165 -7.48 -3.96 3.56
C ASP A 165 -6.67 -5.11 4.17
N ALA A 166 -6.02 -4.84 5.31
CA ALA A 166 -5.20 -5.84 5.99
C ALA A 166 -6.00 -6.91 6.73
N VAL A 167 -7.28 -6.66 7.02
CA VAL A 167 -8.13 -7.66 7.71
C VAL A 167 -8.48 -8.78 6.75
N ASN A 168 -8.82 -8.43 5.52
CA ASN A 168 -9.19 -9.37 4.47
C ASN A 168 -8.02 -9.74 3.56
N GLU A 169 -6.84 -9.10 3.72
CA GLU A 169 -5.68 -9.23 2.84
C GLU A 169 -6.04 -8.94 1.37
N GLU A 170 -6.89 -7.93 1.16
CA GLU A 170 -7.40 -7.55 -0.16
C GLU A 170 -6.88 -6.18 -0.59
N LEU A 171 -6.44 -6.06 -1.85
CA LEU A 171 -6.23 -4.80 -2.53
C LEU A 171 -7.49 -4.47 -3.32
N MET A 172 -8.17 -3.40 -2.92
CA MET A 172 -9.35 -2.87 -3.61
C MET A 172 -8.94 -1.79 -4.58
N LEU A 173 -9.42 -1.90 -5.81
CA LEU A 173 -9.25 -0.91 -6.86
C LEU A 173 -10.62 -0.32 -7.19
N LYS A 174 -10.75 1.00 -7.09
CA LYS A 174 -11.97 1.73 -7.39
C LYS A 174 -11.83 2.50 -8.69
N ASN A 175 -12.77 2.30 -9.58
CA ASN A 175 -12.88 3.02 -10.85
C ASN A 175 -13.33 4.47 -10.63
N ASN A 176 -12.55 5.43 -11.10
CA ASN A 176 -12.83 6.87 -10.96
C ASN A 176 -13.02 7.57 -12.33
N ILE A 177 -13.34 6.83 -13.40
CA ILE A 177 -13.50 7.43 -14.75
C ILE A 177 -14.63 8.46 -14.82
N LYS A 178 -15.64 8.38 -13.93
CA LYS A 178 -16.76 9.33 -13.91
C LYS A 178 -16.29 10.78 -13.82
N SER A 179 -15.29 11.03 -13.02
CA SER A 179 -14.79 12.38 -12.77
C SER A 179 -14.03 12.99 -13.95
N MET A 180 -13.56 12.15 -14.88
CA MET A 180 -12.76 12.54 -16.04
C MET A 180 -13.63 12.75 -17.30
N LEU A 181 -14.78 12.13 -17.36
CA LEU A 181 -15.66 12.16 -18.54
C LEU A 181 -16.75 13.22 -18.39
N SER A 182 -17.23 13.76 -19.53
CA SER A 182 -18.48 14.52 -19.49
C SER A 182 -19.65 13.61 -19.09
N GLU A 183 -20.71 14.19 -18.53
CA GLU A 183 -21.86 13.44 -18.05
C GLU A 183 -22.46 12.55 -19.15
N ASP A 184 -22.69 13.10 -20.35
CA ASP A 184 -23.23 12.36 -21.50
C ASP A 184 -22.35 11.16 -21.89
N VAL A 185 -21.02 11.35 -21.92
CA VAL A 185 -20.08 10.26 -22.24
C VAL A 185 -20.09 9.22 -21.15
N TYR A 186 -20.04 9.64 -19.87
CA TYR A 186 -20.10 8.71 -18.76
C TYR A 186 -21.39 7.88 -18.76
N GLU A 187 -22.55 8.49 -18.95
CA GLU A 187 -23.82 7.78 -18.99
C GLU A 187 -23.87 6.75 -20.13
N SER A 188 -23.27 7.06 -21.29
CA SER A 188 -23.21 6.13 -22.42
C SER A 188 -22.37 4.87 -22.15
N VAL A 189 -21.35 4.97 -21.29
CA VAL A 189 -20.41 3.86 -21.02
C VAL A 189 -20.53 3.26 -19.63
N ALA A 190 -21.18 3.90 -18.67
CA ALA A 190 -21.19 3.52 -17.25
C ALA A 190 -21.62 2.06 -17.02
N SER A 191 -22.62 1.57 -17.76
CA SER A 191 -23.11 0.19 -17.64
C SER A 191 -22.12 -0.87 -18.13
N TYR A 192 -21.11 -0.49 -18.89
CA TYR A 192 -20.08 -1.37 -19.40
C TYR A 192 -18.93 -1.58 -18.41
N PHE A 193 -18.83 -0.75 -17.37
CA PHE A 193 -17.72 -0.81 -16.40
C PHE A 193 -18.12 -1.45 -15.08
N LYS A 194 -17.18 -2.21 -14.53
CA LYS A 194 -17.19 -2.61 -13.13
C LYS A 194 -16.77 -1.41 -12.28
N GLN A 195 -17.43 -1.19 -11.15
CA GLN A 195 -17.12 -0.08 -10.25
C GLN A 195 -15.85 -0.33 -9.44
N GLN A 196 -15.54 -1.62 -9.19
CA GLN A 196 -14.38 -2.01 -8.42
C GLN A 196 -13.82 -3.35 -8.90
N LEU A 197 -12.52 -3.54 -8.68
CA LEU A 197 -11.85 -4.83 -8.75
C LEU A 197 -11.24 -5.13 -7.39
N LYS A 198 -11.21 -6.42 -7.02
CA LYS A 198 -10.60 -6.88 -5.78
C LYS A 198 -9.53 -7.92 -6.07
N TYR A 199 -8.42 -7.80 -5.39
CA TYR A 199 -7.31 -8.72 -5.48
C TYR A 199 -6.97 -9.26 -4.11
N SER A 200 -6.82 -10.58 -3.95
CA SER A 200 -6.34 -11.18 -2.71
C SER A 200 -4.81 -11.30 -2.71
N TRP A 201 -4.19 -11.05 -1.56
CA TRP A 201 -2.79 -11.35 -1.34
C TRP A 201 -2.60 -12.86 -1.13
N THR A 202 -1.69 -13.47 -1.90
CA THR A 202 -1.47 -14.93 -1.84
C THR A 202 -0.19 -15.31 -1.10
N GLY A 203 0.50 -14.34 -0.49
CA GLY A 203 1.85 -14.52 0.04
C GLY A 203 2.92 -14.61 -1.05
N LYS A 204 2.55 -14.37 -2.31
CA LYS A 204 3.46 -14.34 -3.46
C LYS A 204 3.16 -13.19 -4.41
N GLN A 205 1.88 -12.91 -4.64
CA GLN A 205 1.40 -11.83 -5.52
C GLN A 205 -0.07 -11.56 -5.24
N PHE A 206 -0.54 -10.40 -5.63
CA PHE A 206 -1.96 -10.09 -5.69
C PHE A 206 -2.63 -10.83 -6.86
N LYS A 207 -3.78 -11.46 -6.62
CA LYS A 207 -4.59 -12.16 -7.63
C LYS A 207 -6.00 -11.64 -7.65
N LEU A 208 -6.50 -11.34 -8.84
CA LEU A 208 -7.88 -10.90 -9.06
C LEU A 208 -8.87 -11.93 -8.50
N ILE A 209 -9.78 -11.47 -7.64
CA ILE A 209 -10.91 -12.25 -7.15
C ILE A 209 -12.01 -12.22 -8.23
N LYS A 210 -12.50 -13.41 -8.61
CA LYS A 210 -13.53 -13.55 -9.65
C LYS A 210 -14.92 -13.36 -9.08
#